data_930f592680a6277b310afb74420f337a
#
_entry.id   930f592680a6277b310afb74420f337a
#
_cell.length_a   1.000
_cell.length_b   1.000
_cell.length_c   1.000
_cell.angle_alpha   90.00
_cell.angle_beta   90.00
_cell.angle_gamma   90.00
#
_symmetry.space_group_name_H-M   'P 1'
#
loop_
_entity.id
_entity.type
_entity.pdbx_description
1 polymer ?
#
loop_
_entity_poly.entity_id
_entity_poly.type
_entity_poly.pdbx_seq_one_letter_code
_entity_poly.pdbx_strand_id
1 'polypeptide(L)'
;MAQPATGAPYRTSVMSYQDALRARRGGDWQXLARDYDGANTNISPGSAFVAPMSLDGTWREDLFAAIRANGRWVYNNEYPSNLGFYPVGYVHPDGVERAPKPSSDPLEALQSVDPLRYDLQKRERTLMFTPLENSPVVHCLEYDLPLSSMLEIGSGTYFRGRSNAISQPRRQFIVALEDNQGGKAERIAYPFPRCILTDVGSRKGNKKDADAPKLTFSAEVDPWFVDSDGFPMIDGAWVTGTLWDDAVTPGLTFTQVAPVATTTGATSADIAFAAPLGGSSPIVFTVESSADGSTGWTAATVGSTSGTTTITLGITGLTTATSYYFRVTATDNVATTALSRVSNMITTD
;
A
#
# COMPACT_ATOMS: atom_id res chain seq x y z
N MET A 1 28.74 30.44 3.82
CA MET A 1 28.44 29.14 3.24
C MET A 1 28.88 29.14 1.78
N ALA A 2 29.68 28.17 1.36
CA ALA A 2 30.13 28.11 -0.03
C ALA A 2 28.94 27.66 -0.93
N GLN A 3 28.82 28.30 -2.06
CA GLN A 3 27.79 27.87 -3.06
C GLN A 3 28.16 26.51 -3.60
N PRO A 4 27.19 25.60 -3.74
CA PRO A 4 27.48 24.32 -4.35
C PRO A 4 28.00 24.45 -5.79
N ALA A 5 28.85 23.53 -6.19
CA ALA A 5 29.34 23.51 -7.56
C ALA A 5 28.15 23.46 -8.54
N THR A 6 28.30 24.10 -9.69
CA THR A 6 27.25 24.11 -10.70
C THR A 6 27.00 22.69 -11.16
N GLY A 7 25.75 22.29 -11.14
CA GLY A 7 25.31 20.97 -11.52
C GLY A 7 24.21 21.02 -12.56
N ALA A 8 23.41 19.98 -12.62
CA ALA A 8 22.27 19.92 -13.52
C ALA A 8 21.27 21.04 -13.20
N PRO A 9 20.57 21.60 -14.18
CA PRO A 9 19.52 22.59 -13.94
C PRO A 9 18.48 22.08 -12.95
N TYR A 10 17.87 22.98 -12.20
CA TYR A 10 16.88 22.66 -11.16
C TYR A 10 15.80 21.71 -11.70
N ARG A 11 15.29 21.95 -12.89
CA ARG A 11 14.23 21.11 -13.48
C ARG A 11 14.68 19.68 -13.71
N THR A 12 15.90 19.44 -14.16
CA THR A 12 16.38 18.10 -14.45
C THR A 12 16.95 17.39 -13.23
N SER A 13 17.39 18.13 -12.22
CA SER A 13 18.02 17.51 -11.03
C SER A 13 17.08 17.43 -9.83
N VAL A 14 16.13 18.35 -9.70
CA VAL A 14 15.23 18.39 -8.54
C VAL A 14 13.81 18.02 -8.95
N MET A 15 13.29 18.64 -10.03
CA MET A 15 11.91 18.38 -10.47
C MET A 15 11.71 16.98 -11.04
N SER A 16 12.79 16.28 -11.43
CA SER A 16 12.72 14.91 -11.93
C SER A 16 12.30 13.91 -10.83
N TYR A 17 12.41 14.29 -9.56
CA TYR A 17 11.95 13.45 -8.46
C TYR A 17 10.45 13.60 -8.19
N GLN A 18 9.80 14.53 -8.85
CA GLN A 18 8.35 14.74 -8.72
C GLN A 18 7.63 13.88 -9.76
N ASP A 19 6.71 13.07 -9.30
CA ASP A 19 5.90 12.20 -10.16
C ASP A 19 4.45 12.60 -10.05
N ALA A 20 3.89 13.12 -11.12
CA ALA A 20 2.50 13.57 -11.15
C ALA A 20 1.52 12.41 -10.99
N LEU A 21 1.91 11.19 -11.37
CA LEU A 21 1.07 10.01 -11.18
C LEU A 21 0.95 9.60 -9.71
N ARG A 22 1.87 10.08 -8.87
CA ARG A 22 1.83 9.81 -7.42
C ARG A 22 1.21 10.94 -6.61
N ALA A 23 0.71 11.99 -7.29
CA ALA A 23 -0.02 13.06 -6.63
C ALA A 23 -1.39 12.51 -6.21
N ARG A 24 -1.62 12.42 -4.90
CA ARG A 24 -2.83 11.80 -4.36
C ARG A 24 -4.07 12.60 -4.72
N ARG A 25 -5.04 11.91 -5.29
CA ARG A 25 -6.38 12.42 -5.55
C ARG A 25 -7.39 11.69 -4.68
N GLY A 26 -8.49 12.33 -4.42
CA GLY A 26 -9.62 11.63 -3.84
C GLY A 26 -10.22 10.71 -4.89
N GLY A 27 -10.16 9.42 -4.65
CA GLY A 27 -10.73 8.40 -5.53
C GLY A 27 -12.06 7.88 -5.01
N ASP A 28 -12.34 6.63 -5.28
CA ASP A 28 -13.55 5.95 -4.79
C ASP A 28 -13.38 5.52 -3.35
N TRP A 29 -14.31 5.93 -2.48
CA TRP A 29 -14.27 5.67 -1.03
C TRP A 29 -15.35 4.69 -0.60
N GLN A 30 -15.00 3.85 0.33
CA GLN A 30 -15.93 2.90 0.95
C GLN A 30 -15.74 2.85 2.45
N UNK A 31 -16.58 2.72 3.48
CA UNK A 31 -16.53 2.66 4.65
C UNK A 31 -17.08 1.56 5.00
N LEU A 32 -16.66 0.82 5.63
CA LEU A 32 -17.17 -0.43 6.20
C LEU A 32 -17.22 -0.31 7.71
N ALA A 33 -18.24 -0.91 8.31
CA ALA A 33 -18.44 -0.85 9.76
C ALA A 33 -18.85 -2.21 10.30
N ARG A 34 -18.38 -2.56 11.50
CA ARG A 34 -18.90 -3.69 12.29
C ARG A 34 -18.86 -3.34 13.78
N ASP A 35 -19.58 -4.11 14.58
CA ASP A 35 -19.42 -4.03 16.02
C ASP A 35 -18.04 -4.56 16.43
N TYR A 36 -17.44 -3.92 17.42
CA TYR A 36 -16.12 -4.31 17.90
C TYR A 36 -16.19 -5.70 18.55
N ASP A 37 -15.31 -6.56 18.12
CA ASP A 37 -15.10 -7.88 18.69
C ASP A 37 -13.59 -8.10 18.85
N GLY A 38 -13.11 -7.94 20.07
CA GLY A 38 -11.69 -8.09 20.38
C GLY A 38 -11.16 -9.51 20.19
N ALA A 39 -12.04 -10.51 20.21
CA ALA A 39 -11.62 -11.89 19.98
C ALA A 39 -11.44 -12.23 18.50
N ASN A 40 -12.00 -11.42 17.61
CA ASN A 40 -11.92 -11.64 16.17
C ASN A 40 -10.95 -10.65 15.52
N THR A 41 -9.67 -10.96 15.63
CA THR A 41 -8.56 -10.07 15.22
C THR A 41 -7.97 -10.45 13.85
N ASN A 42 -8.78 -11.03 12.97
CA ASN A 42 -8.29 -11.46 11.66
C ASN A 42 -7.78 -10.33 10.77
N ILE A 43 -7.98 -9.09 11.18
CA ILE A 43 -7.42 -7.92 10.49
C ILE A 43 -6.28 -7.27 11.27
N SER A 44 -5.76 -7.95 12.29
CA SER A 44 -4.63 -7.45 13.09
C SER A 44 -3.31 -7.71 12.38
N PRO A 45 -2.43 -6.71 12.26
CA PRO A 45 -1.11 -6.94 11.64
C PRO A 45 -0.14 -7.78 12.50
N GLY A 46 -0.41 -7.97 13.78
CA GLY A 46 0.46 -8.73 14.67
C GLY A 46 0.35 -10.24 14.58
N SER A 47 -0.61 -10.77 13.84
CA SER A 47 -0.78 -12.20 13.63
C SER A 47 -0.73 -12.48 12.12
N ALA A 48 -1.29 -13.58 11.63
CA ALA A 48 -1.34 -13.85 10.19
C ALA A 48 -2.22 -12.79 9.49
N PHE A 49 -1.66 -11.61 9.38
CA PHE A 49 -2.35 -10.42 8.86
C PHE A 49 -2.72 -10.62 7.39
N VAL A 50 -3.97 -10.41 7.09
CA VAL A 50 -4.48 -10.45 5.72
C VAL A 50 -5.18 -9.12 5.43
N ALA A 51 -4.66 -8.39 4.45
CA ALA A 51 -5.28 -7.13 4.03
C ALA A 51 -6.74 -7.38 3.58
N PRO A 52 -7.62 -6.39 3.75
CA PRO A 52 -9.01 -6.57 3.36
C PRO A 52 -9.22 -6.66 1.85
N MET A 53 -8.21 -6.29 1.07
CA MET A 53 -8.25 -6.34 -0.38
C MET A 53 -6.90 -6.78 -0.95
N SER A 54 -6.92 -7.38 -2.12
CA SER A 54 -5.73 -7.86 -2.83
C SER A 54 -5.13 -6.78 -3.74
N LEU A 55 -3.99 -7.10 -4.35
CA LEU A 55 -3.29 -6.22 -5.29
C LEU A 55 -4.17 -5.83 -6.49
N ASP A 56 -5.00 -6.73 -6.97
CA ASP A 56 -5.90 -6.49 -8.10
C ASP A 56 -7.20 -5.77 -7.72
N GLY A 57 -7.41 -5.51 -6.42
CA GLY A 57 -8.57 -4.79 -5.92
C GLY A 57 -9.76 -5.66 -5.52
N THR A 58 -9.62 -6.98 -5.58
CA THR A 58 -10.69 -7.84 -5.08
C THR A 58 -10.71 -7.83 -3.55
N TRP A 59 -11.90 -7.75 -3.00
CA TRP A 59 -12.11 -7.81 -1.55
C TRP A 59 -12.09 -9.26 -1.07
N ARG A 60 -11.73 -9.44 0.19
CA ARG A 60 -11.92 -10.74 0.85
C ARG A 60 -13.42 -11.08 0.86
N GLU A 61 -13.74 -12.25 0.41
CA GLU A 61 -15.13 -12.69 0.33
C GLU A 61 -15.74 -12.93 1.72
N ASP A 62 -14.90 -13.31 2.68
CA ASP A 62 -15.31 -13.53 4.07
C ASP A 62 -15.38 -12.24 4.90
N LEU A 63 -15.15 -11.07 4.31
CA LEU A 63 -15.16 -9.80 5.04
C LEU A 63 -16.57 -9.40 5.44
N PHE A 64 -17.54 -9.62 4.58
CA PHE A 64 -18.88 -9.03 4.67
C PHE A 64 -19.90 -9.94 5.32
N ALA A 65 -20.65 -9.40 6.31
CA ALA A 65 -21.83 -10.07 6.88
C ALA A 65 -23.01 -10.06 5.89
N ALA A 66 -23.14 -8.97 5.16
CA ALA A 66 -24.14 -8.83 4.12
C ALA A 66 -23.63 -7.92 3.02
N ILE A 67 -24.08 -8.17 1.82
CA ILE A 67 -23.70 -7.41 0.62
C ILE A 67 -24.97 -6.82 -0.03
N ARG A 68 -24.79 -5.88 -0.93
CA ARG A 68 -25.89 -5.34 -1.71
C ARG A 68 -25.94 -6.03 -3.07
N ALA A 69 -27.07 -6.64 -3.36
CA ALA A 69 -27.33 -7.26 -4.64
C ALA A 69 -28.69 -6.75 -5.16
N ASN A 70 -28.68 -6.18 -6.37
CA ASN A 70 -29.88 -5.61 -7.01
C ASN A 70 -30.61 -4.60 -6.10
N GLY A 71 -29.83 -3.76 -5.39
CA GLY A 71 -30.37 -2.72 -4.51
C GLY A 71 -30.89 -3.22 -3.16
N ARG A 72 -30.77 -4.50 -2.88
CA ARG A 72 -31.26 -5.12 -1.62
C ARG A 72 -30.11 -5.68 -0.82
N TRP A 73 -30.28 -5.70 0.50
CA TRP A 73 -29.35 -6.37 1.39
C TRP A 73 -29.56 -7.88 1.32
N VAL A 74 -28.47 -8.62 1.17
CA VAL A 74 -28.46 -10.10 1.11
C VAL A 74 -27.39 -10.61 2.07
N TYR A 75 -27.75 -11.57 2.93
CA TYR A 75 -26.79 -12.21 3.83
C TYR A 75 -25.72 -12.94 3.01
N ASN A 76 -24.51 -12.93 3.52
CA ASN A 76 -23.37 -13.63 2.93
C ASN A 76 -23.41 -15.11 3.32
N ASN A 77 -24.30 -15.87 2.72
CA ASN A 77 -24.52 -17.28 3.05
C ASN A 77 -23.36 -18.17 2.60
N GLU A 78 -22.54 -17.70 1.68
CA GLU A 78 -21.35 -18.42 1.23
C GLU A 78 -20.28 -18.49 2.31
N TYR A 79 -20.21 -17.47 3.14
CA TYR A 79 -19.26 -17.38 4.25
C TYR A 79 -20.02 -17.15 5.58
N PRO A 80 -20.62 -18.19 6.15
CA PRO A 80 -21.42 -18.02 7.37
C PRO A 80 -20.57 -17.61 8.60
N SER A 81 -19.26 -17.87 8.56
CA SER A 81 -18.32 -17.44 9.61
C SER A 81 -17.53 -16.20 9.17
N ASN A 82 -18.22 -15.25 8.55
CA ASN A 82 -17.60 -14.02 8.03
C ASN A 82 -17.16 -13.08 9.15
N LEU A 83 -16.42 -12.03 8.76
CA LEU A 83 -15.85 -11.06 9.69
C LEU A 83 -16.85 -9.99 10.18
N GLY A 84 -18.06 -10.00 9.67
CA GLY A 84 -19.16 -9.17 10.21
C GLY A 84 -19.21 -7.72 9.73
N PHE A 85 -18.49 -7.35 8.69
CA PHE A 85 -18.53 -5.98 8.17
C PHE A 85 -19.74 -5.72 7.29
N TYR A 86 -20.28 -4.51 7.41
CA TYR A 86 -21.37 -4.00 6.57
C TYR A 86 -20.89 -2.75 5.83
N PRO A 87 -21.14 -2.64 4.52
CA PRO A 87 -20.87 -1.37 3.84
C PRO A 87 -21.82 -0.28 4.32
N VAL A 88 -21.29 0.89 4.61
CA VAL A 88 -22.09 2.04 5.07
C VAL A 88 -22.91 2.62 3.92
N GLY A 89 -22.45 2.46 2.68
CA GLY A 89 -23.11 3.00 1.51
C GLY A 89 -22.53 4.35 1.10
N TYR A 90 -23.33 5.14 0.37
CA TYR A 90 -22.89 6.45 -0.13
C TYR A 90 -22.62 7.41 1.01
N VAL A 91 -21.55 8.16 0.87
CA VAL A 91 -21.12 9.21 1.81
C VAL A 91 -21.16 10.55 1.07
N HIS A 92 -21.42 11.62 1.80
CA HIS A 92 -21.49 12.99 1.25
C HIS A 92 -20.21 13.35 0.48
N PRO A 93 -20.30 14.16 -0.60
CA PRO A 93 -19.10 14.56 -1.36
C PRO A 93 -17.99 15.24 -0.56
N ASP A 94 -18.27 15.76 0.63
CA ASP A 94 -17.21 16.24 1.52
C ASP A 94 -16.27 15.11 1.98
N GLY A 95 -16.70 13.86 1.80
CA GLY A 95 -15.86 12.68 2.00
C GLY A 95 -15.80 12.19 3.42
N VAL A 96 -14.76 11.40 3.68
CA VAL A 96 -14.45 10.83 4.99
C VAL A 96 -13.24 11.58 5.54
N GLU A 97 -13.43 12.24 6.67
CA GLU A 97 -12.38 13.01 7.32
C GLU A 97 -11.71 12.16 8.41
N ARG A 98 -10.40 12.05 8.34
CA ARG A 98 -9.57 11.37 9.32
C ARG A 98 -8.65 12.42 9.95
N ALA A 99 -8.91 12.79 11.19
CA ALA A 99 -8.21 13.91 11.82
C ALA A 99 -7.26 13.42 12.93
N PRO A 100 -5.95 13.42 12.67
CA PRO A 100 -4.98 13.23 13.74
C PRO A 100 -4.80 14.52 14.53
N LYS A 101 -4.83 14.43 15.85
CA LYS A 101 -4.62 15.58 16.75
C LYS A 101 -3.55 15.24 17.78
N PRO A 102 -2.28 15.35 17.41
CA PRO A 102 -1.22 15.22 18.40
C PRO A 102 -1.22 16.45 19.32
N SER A 103 -1.01 16.23 20.61
CA SER A 103 -0.81 17.29 21.58
C SER A 103 0.57 17.15 22.17
N SER A 104 1.33 18.23 22.17
CA SER A 104 2.68 18.26 22.74
C SER A 104 2.78 19.36 23.80
N ASP A 105 3.62 19.11 24.77
CA ASP A 105 3.87 20.04 25.88
C ASP A 105 5.33 20.54 25.79
N PRO A 106 5.55 21.85 25.68
CA PRO A 106 6.91 22.37 25.64
C PRO A 106 7.54 22.37 27.04
N LEU A 107 8.77 21.92 27.14
CA LEU A 107 9.56 22.10 28.34
C LEU A 107 10.30 23.46 28.21
N GLU A 108 9.96 24.37 29.08
CA GLU A 108 10.52 25.72 29.10
C GLU A 108 11.54 25.87 30.22
N ALA A 109 12.46 26.78 30.07
CA ALA A 109 13.44 27.15 31.09
C ALA A 109 13.45 28.69 31.31
N LEU A 110 13.62 29.12 32.54
CA LEU A 110 13.62 30.55 32.89
C LEU A 110 14.69 31.33 32.13
N GLN A 111 15.78 30.66 31.77
CA GLN A 111 16.93 31.29 31.12
C GLN A 111 16.85 31.25 29.58
N SER A 112 15.79 30.72 29.01
CA SER A 112 15.61 30.59 27.55
C SER A 112 14.25 31.13 27.11
N VAL A 113 14.25 31.90 26.03
CA VAL A 113 13.02 32.40 25.42
C VAL A 113 12.36 31.27 24.57
N ASP A 114 13.16 30.34 24.08
CA ASP A 114 12.69 29.25 23.25
C ASP A 114 12.51 27.97 24.08
N PRO A 115 11.50 27.16 23.78
CA PRO A 115 11.33 25.87 24.46
C PRO A 115 12.54 24.97 24.25
N LEU A 116 12.95 24.25 25.30
CA LEU A 116 14.09 23.35 25.23
C LEU A 116 13.77 22.08 24.48
N ARG A 117 12.53 21.58 24.61
CA ARG A 117 12.05 20.41 23.85
C ARG A 117 10.53 20.33 23.92
N TYR A 118 9.96 19.53 23.04
CA TYR A 118 8.53 19.22 23.02
C TYR A 118 8.33 17.74 23.34
N ASP A 119 7.53 17.45 24.34
CA ASP A 119 7.18 16.08 24.70
C ASP A 119 5.75 15.78 24.24
N LEU A 120 5.59 14.67 23.53
CA LEU A 120 4.27 14.24 23.04
C LEU A 120 3.42 13.76 24.21
N GLN A 121 2.30 14.43 24.47
CA GLN A 121 1.39 14.10 25.57
C GLN A 121 0.27 13.16 25.15
N LYS A 122 -0.24 13.34 23.94
CA LYS A 122 -1.46 12.63 23.50
C LYS A 122 -1.54 12.54 21.99
N ARG A 123 -2.06 11.44 21.52
CA ARG A 123 -2.45 11.26 20.11
C ARG A 123 -3.93 10.94 20.07
N GLU A 124 -4.72 11.84 19.51
CA GLU A 124 -6.13 11.56 19.25
C GLU A 124 -6.31 11.27 17.77
N ARG A 125 -7.28 10.42 17.46
CA ARG A 125 -7.69 10.12 16.10
C ARG A 125 -9.20 10.17 16.04
N THR A 126 -9.73 10.95 15.12
CA THR A 126 -11.17 10.97 14.89
C THR A 126 -11.47 10.59 13.44
N LEU A 127 -12.59 9.91 13.28
CA LEU A 127 -13.15 9.53 11.98
C LEU A 127 -14.50 10.21 11.87
N MET A 128 -14.69 11.02 10.82
CA MET A 128 -15.92 11.76 10.61
C MET A 128 -16.44 11.54 9.20
N PHE A 129 -17.74 11.35 9.05
CA PHE A 129 -18.38 11.21 7.75
C PHE A 129 -19.87 11.47 7.85
N THR A 130 -20.49 11.80 6.71
CA THR A 130 -21.93 12.04 6.60
C THR A 130 -22.51 10.97 5.67
N PRO A 131 -23.19 9.95 6.21
CA PRO A 131 -23.79 8.91 5.36
C PRO A 131 -25.04 9.48 4.66
N LEU A 132 -25.19 9.25 3.36
CA LEU A 132 -26.33 9.72 2.58
C LEU A 132 -27.44 8.69 2.47
N GLU A 133 -27.14 7.42 2.74
CA GLU A 133 -28.12 6.36 2.61
C GLU A 133 -28.94 6.19 3.88
N ASN A 134 -30.23 6.02 3.70
CA ASN A 134 -31.15 5.67 4.77
C ASN A 134 -31.20 4.14 4.87
N SER A 135 -30.28 3.56 5.60
CA SER A 135 -30.13 2.10 5.71
C SER A 135 -30.16 1.64 7.17
N PRO A 136 -30.48 0.38 7.45
CA PRO A 136 -30.42 -0.14 8.83
C PRO A 136 -29.04 0.03 9.47
N VAL A 137 -27.97 -0.09 8.71
CA VAL A 137 -26.60 0.13 9.20
C VAL A 137 -26.43 1.57 9.68
N VAL A 138 -26.82 2.54 8.83
CA VAL A 138 -26.70 3.96 9.15
C VAL A 138 -27.54 4.31 10.39
N HIS A 139 -28.76 3.74 10.49
CA HIS A 139 -29.60 3.97 11.66
C HIS A 139 -28.92 3.45 12.95
N CYS A 140 -28.29 2.27 12.90
CA CYS A 140 -27.58 1.76 14.07
C CYS A 140 -26.39 2.65 14.44
N LEU A 141 -25.68 3.18 13.47
CA LEU A 141 -24.56 4.08 13.73
C LEU A 141 -25.03 5.41 14.32
N GLU A 142 -26.12 5.98 13.79
CA GLU A 142 -26.68 7.26 14.22
C GLU A 142 -27.28 7.20 15.62
N TYR A 143 -28.03 6.14 15.91
CA TYR A 143 -28.70 5.98 17.21
C TYR A 143 -27.82 5.27 18.24
N ASP A 144 -26.58 4.98 17.89
CA ASP A 144 -25.59 4.31 18.74
C ASP A 144 -26.11 2.96 19.27
N LEU A 145 -26.69 2.18 18.36
CA LEU A 145 -27.22 0.85 18.65
C LEU A 145 -26.29 -0.21 18.07
N PRO A 146 -26.08 -1.35 18.72
CA PRO A 146 -25.26 -2.41 18.14
C PRO A 146 -25.77 -2.83 16.76
N LEU A 147 -24.86 -3.11 15.84
CA LEU A 147 -25.23 -3.64 14.51
C LEU A 147 -25.88 -5.02 14.64
N SER A 148 -25.55 -5.75 15.69
CA SER A 148 -26.21 -7.03 16.01
C SER A 148 -27.71 -6.84 16.33
N SER A 149 -28.14 -5.62 16.69
CA SER A 149 -29.55 -5.30 16.94
C SER A 149 -30.25 -4.80 15.66
N MET A 150 -29.56 -4.80 14.53
CA MET A 150 -30.13 -4.40 13.24
C MET A 150 -31.29 -5.33 12.89
N LEU A 151 -32.31 -4.77 12.27
CA LEU A 151 -33.45 -5.58 11.84
C LEU A 151 -33.03 -6.64 10.84
N GLU A 152 -33.73 -7.77 10.92
CA GLU A 152 -33.53 -8.85 9.97
C GLU A 152 -33.69 -8.34 8.54
N ILE A 153 -32.78 -8.71 7.69
CA ILE A 153 -32.82 -8.34 6.28
C ILE A 153 -34.09 -8.87 5.65
N GLY A 154 -34.83 -7.98 5.00
CA GLY A 154 -36.12 -8.34 4.39
C GLY A 154 -37.34 -7.90 5.21
N SER A 155 -37.17 -7.41 6.41
CA SER A 155 -38.29 -6.85 7.20
C SER A 155 -38.84 -5.60 6.51
N GLY A 156 -40.16 -5.52 6.39
CA GLY A 156 -40.81 -4.41 5.71
C GLY A 156 -40.91 -3.12 6.51
N THR A 157 -41.04 -3.24 7.81
CA THR A 157 -41.26 -2.08 8.71
C THR A 157 -40.52 -2.26 10.02
N TYR A 158 -39.94 -1.20 10.54
CA TYR A 158 -39.33 -1.28 11.84
C TYR A 158 -39.26 0.09 12.54
N PHE A 159 -39.08 0.00 13.83
CA PHE A 159 -38.88 1.16 14.71
C PHE A 159 -37.49 1.13 15.30
N ARG A 160 -36.84 2.26 15.31
CA ARG A 160 -35.56 2.46 16.00
C ARG A 160 -35.70 3.59 17.01
N GLY A 161 -35.16 3.37 18.18
CA GLY A 161 -35.18 4.37 19.22
C GLY A 161 -34.06 4.13 20.21
N ARG A 162 -33.63 5.20 20.84
CA ARG A 162 -32.58 5.14 21.84
C ARG A 162 -33.23 4.91 23.21
N SER A 163 -32.82 3.86 23.91
CA SER A 163 -33.32 3.60 25.28
C SER A 163 -32.61 4.49 26.31
N ASN A 164 -33.15 4.58 27.50
CA ASN A 164 -32.49 5.31 28.60
C ASN A 164 -31.32 4.51 29.21
N ALA A 165 -31.12 3.28 28.82
CA ALA A 165 -29.98 2.49 29.27
C ALA A 165 -28.70 3.02 28.62
N ILE A 166 -27.67 3.19 29.45
CA ILE A 166 -26.37 3.64 28.94
C ILE A 166 -25.74 2.47 28.19
N SER A 167 -25.62 2.65 26.89
CA SER A 167 -24.95 1.70 26.03
C SER A 167 -24.06 2.50 25.07
N GLN A 168 -22.80 2.11 25.00
CA GLN A 168 -21.84 2.73 24.09
C GLN A 168 -21.10 1.63 23.33
N PRO A 169 -21.74 1.06 22.32
CA PRO A 169 -21.10 0.00 21.55
C PRO A 169 -19.86 0.54 20.86
N ARG A 170 -18.79 -0.21 20.94
CA ARG A 170 -17.59 0.10 20.18
C ARG A 170 -17.75 -0.43 18.77
N ARG A 171 -17.16 0.30 17.83
CA ARG A 171 -17.21 -0.02 16.41
C ARG A 171 -15.82 -0.26 15.86
N GLN A 172 -15.76 -1.07 14.83
CA GLN A 172 -14.57 -1.21 14.04
C GLN A 172 -14.88 -0.73 12.62
N PHE A 173 -14.01 0.11 12.08
CA PHE A 173 -14.19 0.66 10.73
C PHE A 173 -13.00 0.31 9.85
N ILE A 174 -13.28 0.13 8.56
CA ILE A 174 -12.27 0.12 7.50
C ILE A 174 -12.70 1.21 6.50
N VAL A 175 -11.83 2.18 6.30
CA VAL A 175 -12.04 3.21 5.27
C VAL A 175 -11.12 2.87 4.11
N ALA A 176 -11.71 2.49 2.99
CA ALA A 176 -10.95 2.09 1.81
C ALA A 176 -11.02 3.17 0.74
N LEU A 177 -9.93 3.35 0.05
CA LEU A 177 -9.77 4.30 -1.05
C LEU A 177 -9.13 3.58 -2.23
N GLU A 178 -9.68 3.76 -3.41
CA GLU A 178 -9.01 3.38 -4.65
C GLU A 178 -8.79 4.63 -5.51
N ASP A 179 -7.54 4.86 -5.93
CA ASP A 179 -7.16 5.91 -6.86
C ASP A 179 -6.58 5.26 -8.12
N ASN A 180 -7.18 5.53 -9.26
CA ASN A 180 -6.79 4.96 -10.55
C ASN A 180 -6.23 6.05 -11.45
N GLN A 181 -4.96 5.95 -11.82
CA GLN A 181 -4.31 6.93 -12.69
C GLN A 181 -3.48 6.22 -13.76
N GLY A 182 -3.72 6.58 -15.01
CA GLY A 182 -2.94 6.07 -16.13
C GLY A 182 -2.98 4.55 -16.29
N GLY A 183 -4.07 3.92 -15.88
CA GLY A 183 -4.23 2.47 -15.93
C GLY A 183 -3.56 1.72 -14.78
N LYS A 184 -3.03 2.44 -13.80
CA LYS A 184 -2.45 1.87 -12.58
C LYS A 184 -3.25 2.30 -11.37
N ALA A 185 -3.41 1.41 -10.41
CA ALA A 185 -4.21 1.67 -9.21
C ALA A 185 -3.34 1.72 -7.95
N GLU A 186 -3.67 2.65 -7.06
CA GLU A 186 -3.22 2.61 -5.68
C GLU A 186 -4.46 2.38 -4.80
N ARG A 187 -4.39 1.40 -3.92
CA ARG A 187 -5.48 1.04 -3.02
C ARG A 187 -5.00 1.14 -1.59
N ILE A 188 -5.76 1.86 -0.79
CA ILE A 188 -5.39 2.06 0.62
C ILE A 188 -6.59 1.71 1.48
N ALA A 189 -6.37 0.92 2.52
CA ALA A 189 -7.40 0.65 3.53
C ALA A 189 -6.89 1.12 4.89
N TYR A 190 -7.67 1.98 5.54
CA TYR A 190 -7.35 2.54 6.85
C TYR A 190 -8.23 1.85 7.89
N PRO A 191 -7.66 0.95 8.70
CA PRO A 191 -8.40 0.36 9.81
C PRO A 191 -8.47 1.32 10.99
N PHE A 192 -9.64 1.36 11.61
CA PHE A 192 -9.89 1.97 12.90
C PHE A 192 -10.42 0.85 13.78
N PRO A 193 -9.55 0.16 14.50
CA PRO A 193 -9.91 -1.12 15.13
C PRO A 193 -10.90 -0.98 16.28
N ARG A 194 -10.92 0.17 16.95
CA ARG A 194 -11.84 0.38 18.06
C ARG A 194 -12.22 1.86 18.15
N CYS A 195 -13.49 2.14 17.94
CA CYS A 195 -14.02 3.51 17.92
C CYS A 195 -15.29 3.63 18.75
N ILE A 196 -15.53 4.82 19.28
CA ILE A 196 -16.73 5.15 20.02
C ILE A 196 -17.38 6.38 19.35
N LEU A 197 -18.71 6.39 19.26
CA LEU A 197 -19.46 7.55 18.75
C LEU A 197 -19.36 8.67 19.78
N THR A 198 -18.85 9.83 19.37
CA THR A 198 -18.67 10.99 20.27
C THR A 198 -19.56 12.17 19.90
N ASP A 199 -20.01 12.25 18.66
CA ASP A 199 -20.93 13.34 18.28
C ASP A 199 -21.80 12.92 17.10
N VAL A 200 -23.02 13.41 17.09
CA VAL A 200 -23.98 13.29 15.98
C VAL A 200 -24.45 14.69 15.63
N GLY A 201 -24.10 15.13 14.46
CA GLY A 201 -24.45 16.46 13.97
C GLY A 201 -25.96 16.66 13.83
N SER A 202 -26.38 17.91 13.79
CA SER A 202 -27.79 18.23 13.63
C SER A 202 -28.30 17.88 12.24
N ARG A 203 -29.54 17.43 12.16
CA ARG A 203 -30.25 17.23 10.90
C ARG A 203 -31.00 18.52 10.53
N LYS A 204 -31.05 18.82 9.23
CA LYS A 204 -31.80 19.96 8.71
C LYS A 204 -32.75 19.48 7.61
N GLY A 205 -34.04 19.43 7.93
CA GLY A 205 -35.04 19.06 6.94
C GLY A 205 -35.34 20.24 5.99
N ASN A 206 -34.84 20.16 4.78
CA ASN A 206 -35.14 21.11 3.72
C ASN A 206 -35.13 20.41 2.35
N LYS A 207 -35.54 21.11 1.30
CA LYS A 207 -35.67 20.52 -0.03
C LYS A 207 -34.36 20.48 -0.82
N LYS A 208 -33.33 21.15 -0.34
CA LYS A 208 -32.11 21.38 -1.09
C LYS A 208 -30.95 20.48 -0.62
N ASP A 209 -30.84 20.27 0.68
CA ASP A 209 -29.72 19.53 1.27
C ASP A 209 -30.19 18.14 1.71
N ALA A 210 -29.25 17.20 1.77
CA ALA A 210 -29.54 15.84 2.26
C ALA A 210 -29.88 15.87 3.76
N ASP A 211 -30.87 15.11 4.17
CA ASP A 211 -31.20 14.91 5.59
C ASP A 211 -30.27 13.84 6.18
N ALA A 212 -29.03 14.24 6.45
CA ALA A 212 -27.97 13.33 6.88
C ALA A 212 -27.10 13.99 7.93
N PRO A 213 -27.00 13.43 9.15
CA PRO A 213 -26.14 14.00 10.18
C PRO A 213 -24.69 13.61 9.97
N LYS A 214 -23.78 14.51 10.32
CA LYS A 214 -22.35 14.18 10.37
C LYS A 214 -22.11 13.34 11.63
N LEU A 215 -21.52 12.17 11.45
CA LEU A 215 -21.17 11.29 12.56
C LEU A 215 -19.69 11.45 12.88
N THR A 216 -19.35 11.56 14.15
CA THR A 216 -17.98 11.67 14.64
C THR A 216 -17.67 10.52 15.56
N PHE A 217 -16.65 9.75 15.23
CA PHE A 217 -16.16 8.65 16.04
C PHE A 217 -14.73 8.95 16.50
N SER A 218 -14.48 8.71 17.79
CA SER A 218 -13.12 8.81 18.33
C SER A 218 -12.52 7.42 18.46
N ALA A 219 -11.31 7.27 17.96
CA ALA A 219 -10.60 5.99 18.02
C ALA A 219 -9.97 5.80 19.39
N GLU A 220 -10.05 4.59 19.90
CA GLU A 220 -9.43 4.11 21.14
C GLU A 220 -8.31 3.13 20.80
N VAL A 221 -7.35 3.00 21.70
CA VAL A 221 -6.30 1.96 21.59
C VAL A 221 -6.95 0.58 21.67
N ASP A 222 -6.58 -0.30 20.76
CA ASP A 222 -7.08 -1.68 20.75
C ASP A 222 -5.94 -2.62 21.17
N PRO A 223 -6.08 -3.33 22.31
CA PRO A 223 -5.02 -4.23 22.75
C PRO A 223 -4.80 -5.44 21.83
N TRP A 224 -5.75 -5.73 20.94
CA TRP A 224 -5.64 -6.85 19.99
C TRP A 224 -5.08 -6.44 18.64
N PHE A 225 -5.09 -5.14 18.33
CA PHE A 225 -4.54 -4.60 17.10
C PHE A 225 -3.14 -4.09 17.41
N VAL A 226 -2.14 -4.95 17.22
CA VAL A 226 -0.76 -4.68 17.64
C VAL A 226 0.17 -4.63 16.44
N ASP A 227 1.27 -3.88 16.58
CA ASP A 227 2.33 -3.84 15.57
C ASP A 227 3.23 -5.09 15.66
N SER A 228 4.28 -5.13 14.84
CA SER A 228 5.22 -6.26 14.80
C SER A 228 5.96 -6.49 16.12
N ASP A 229 6.07 -5.46 16.94
CA ASP A 229 6.76 -5.51 18.23
C ASP A 229 5.78 -5.75 19.39
N GLY A 230 4.49 -5.90 19.09
CA GLY A 230 3.46 -6.19 20.08
C GLY A 230 2.85 -4.96 20.76
N PHE A 231 3.13 -3.75 20.28
CA PHE A 231 2.55 -2.54 20.86
C PHE A 231 1.16 -2.25 20.30
N PRO A 232 0.17 -2.01 21.15
CA PRO A 232 -1.18 -1.70 20.71
C PRO A 232 -1.26 -0.43 19.85
N MET A 233 -2.04 -0.50 18.78
CA MET A 233 -2.20 0.59 17.82
C MET A 233 -3.62 1.16 17.87
N ILE A 234 -3.76 2.40 17.38
CA ILE A 234 -5.03 3.13 17.34
C ILE A 234 -5.58 3.20 15.91
N ASP A 235 -4.73 3.18 14.92
CA ASP A 235 -5.07 3.18 13.49
C ASP A 235 -3.90 2.64 12.69
N GLY A 236 -4.09 2.50 11.38
CA GLY A 236 -3.04 2.03 10.49
C GLY A 236 -3.38 2.29 9.04
N ALA A 237 -2.60 1.71 8.13
CA ALA A 237 -2.89 1.74 6.70
C ALA A 237 -2.33 0.48 6.04
N TRP A 238 -3.17 -0.17 5.25
CA TRP A 238 -2.73 -1.16 4.27
C TRP A 238 -2.67 -0.46 2.93
N VAL A 239 -1.57 -0.60 2.22
CA VAL A 239 -1.40 0.00 0.90
C VAL A 239 -1.05 -1.11 -0.08
N THR A 240 -1.71 -1.11 -1.23
CA THR A 240 -1.50 -2.11 -2.27
C THR A 240 -1.79 -1.48 -3.65
N GLY A 241 -1.60 -2.25 -4.70
CA GLY A 241 -1.91 -1.81 -6.05
C GLY A 241 -0.67 -1.61 -6.90
N THR A 242 -0.86 -1.63 -8.22
CA THR A 242 0.24 -1.56 -9.17
C THR A 242 1.03 -0.25 -9.09
N LEU A 243 0.37 0.86 -8.77
CA LEU A 243 1.06 2.14 -8.61
C LEU A 243 1.96 2.14 -7.37
N TRP A 244 1.49 1.53 -6.26
CA TRP A 244 2.28 1.39 -5.04
C TRP A 244 3.46 0.44 -5.25
N ASP A 245 3.20 -0.70 -5.91
CA ASP A 245 4.24 -1.69 -6.19
C ASP A 245 5.38 -1.08 -7.00
N ASP A 246 5.05 -0.29 -8.03
CA ASP A 246 6.04 0.46 -8.81
C ASP A 246 6.83 1.46 -7.96
N ALA A 247 6.23 1.97 -6.88
CA ALA A 247 6.89 2.95 -6.01
C ALA A 247 7.92 2.32 -5.08
N VAL A 248 7.63 1.11 -4.59
CA VAL A 248 8.44 0.47 -3.54
C VAL A 248 9.36 -0.62 -4.06
N THR A 249 9.04 -1.21 -5.22
CA THR A 249 9.88 -2.24 -5.83
C THR A 249 10.95 -1.57 -6.68
N PRO A 250 12.23 -1.75 -6.36
CA PRO A 250 13.28 -1.18 -7.19
C PRO A 250 13.17 -1.69 -8.63
N GLY A 251 13.31 -0.80 -9.58
CA GLY A 251 13.39 -1.19 -10.99
C GLY A 251 14.59 -2.10 -11.23
N LEU A 252 14.50 -2.94 -12.27
CA LEU A 252 15.60 -3.85 -12.62
C LEU A 252 16.87 -3.03 -12.87
N THR A 253 17.95 -3.34 -12.14
CA THR A 253 19.21 -2.62 -12.28
C THR A 253 20.40 -3.51 -11.91
N PHE A 254 21.53 -3.32 -12.58
CA PHE A 254 22.80 -3.93 -12.19
C PHE A 254 23.49 -3.07 -11.14
N THR A 255 24.28 -3.72 -10.31
CA THR A 255 25.21 -3.01 -9.42
C THR A 255 26.24 -2.23 -10.26
N GLN A 256 26.89 -1.26 -9.65
CA GLN A 256 27.90 -0.46 -10.37
C GLN A 256 29.23 -1.19 -10.56
N VAL A 257 29.30 -2.47 -10.16
CA VAL A 257 30.48 -3.32 -10.36
C VAL A 257 30.42 -3.96 -11.75
N ALA A 258 31.50 -3.88 -12.50
CA ALA A 258 31.57 -4.49 -13.83
C ALA A 258 31.60 -6.02 -13.73
N PRO A 259 30.97 -6.74 -14.68
CA PRO A 259 31.13 -8.18 -14.76
C PRO A 259 32.59 -8.60 -14.91
N VAL A 260 32.94 -9.75 -14.38
CA VAL A 260 34.29 -10.31 -14.51
C VAL A 260 34.25 -11.45 -15.53
N ALA A 261 34.99 -11.28 -16.62
CA ALA A 261 35.12 -12.31 -17.64
C ALA A 261 36.40 -13.12 -17.39
N THR A 262 36.35 -14.44 -17.60
CA THR A 262 37.45 -15.36 -17.41
C THR A 262 37.45 -16.36 -18.58
N THR A 263 38.59 -16.56 -19.22
CA THR A 263 38.74 -17.56 -20.29
C THR A 263 38.61 -18.98 -19.67
N THR A 264 37.83 -19.85 -20.30
CA THR A 264 37.63 -21.23 -19.84
C THR A 264 38.09 -22.24 -20.91
N GLY A 265 38.46 -21.76 -22.08
CA GLY A 265 38.97 -22.62 -23.16
C GLY A 265 39.19 -21.79 -24.43
N ALA A 266 39.68 -22.45 -25.47
CA ALA A 266 40.02 -21.79 -26.76
C ALA A 266 38.83 -21.09 -27.42
N THR A 267 37.60 -21.52 -27.13
CA THR A 267 36.38 -20.95 -27.73
C THR A 267 35.30 -20.65 -26.70
N SER A 268 35.68 -20.51 -25.40
CA SER A 268 34.70 -20.34 -24.32
C SER A 268 35.23 -19.42 -23.22
N ALA A 269 34.29 -18.81 -22.51
CA ALA A 269 34.56 -17.90 -21.38
C ALA A 269 33.38 -17.94 -20.39
N ASP A 270 33.67 -17.63 -19.12
CA ASP A 270 32.67 -17.40 -18.12
C ASP A 270 32.59 -15.91 -17.81
N ILE A 271 31.35 -15.42 -17.59
CA ILE A 271 31.09 -14.04 -17.17
C ILE A 271 30.36 -14.09 -15.83
N ALA A 272 31.03 -13.63 -14.79
CA ALA A 272 30.46 -13.59 -13.43
C ALA A 272 30.09 -12.16 -13.04
N PHE A 273 28.91 -12.00 -12.45
CA PHE A 273 28.41 -10.69 -11.99
C PHE A 273 27.43 -10.89 -10.82
N ALA A 274 27.28 -9.85 -9.99
CA ALA A 274 26.28 -9.87 -8.93
C ALA A 274 24.87 -9.88 -9.54
N ALA A 275 23.97 -10.69 -9.00
CA ALA A 275 22.58 -10.74 -9.46
C ALA A 275 22.00 -9.31 -9.50
N PRO A 276 21.25 -8.94 -10.55
CA PRO A 276 20.64 -7.62 -10.59
C PRO A 276 19.63 -7.44 -9.45
N LEU A 277 19.43 -6.19 -9.08
CA LEU A 277 18.48 -5.82 -8.03
C LEU A 277 17.14 -5.47 -8.68
N GLY A 278 16.05 -5.78 -7.97
CA GLY A 278 14.71 -5.45 -8.44
C GLY A 278 14.26 -6.26 -9.64
N GLY A 279 13.20 -5.78 -10.28
CA GLY A 279 12.58 -6.47 -11.42
C GLY A 279 11.65 -7.59 -11.00
N SER A 280 10.87 -8.08 -11.95
CA SER A 280 9.88 -9.15 -11.75
C SER A 280 10.44 -10.47 -12.28
N SER A 281 10.48 -11.50 -11.44
CA SER A 281 10.98 -12.83 -11.81
C SER A 281 10.04 -13.53 -12.81
N PRO A 282 10.53 -14.35 -13.74
CA PRO A 282 11.94 -14.70 -13.96
C PRO A 282 12.73 -13.62 -14.72
N ILE A 283 14.03 -13.52 -14.40
CA ILE A 283 14.95 -12.62 -15.09
C ILE A 283 15.75 -13.46 -16.11
N VAL A 284 15.77 -13.01 -17.34
CA VAL A 284 16.48 -13.65 -18.45
C VAL A 284 17.71 -12.81 -18.80
N PHE A 285 18.83 -13.47 -19.09
CA PHE A 285 20.09 -12.79 -19.42
C PHE A 285 20.47 -13.04 -20.86
N THR A 286 20.88 -11.97 -21.56
CA THR A 286 21.53 -12.06 -22.88
C THR A 286 22.88 -11.37 -22.78
N VAL A 287 23.81 -11.81 -23.61
CA VAL A 287 25.19 -11.30 -23.60
C VAL A 287 25.56 -10.81 -24.99
N GLU A 288 26.28 -9.70 -25.00
CA GLU A 288 26.91 -9.20 -26.24
C GLU A 288 28.41 -9.13 -26.01
N SER A 289 29.18 -9.39 -27.07
CA SER A 289 30.64 -9.29 -27.08
C SER A 289 31.11 -8.21 -28.06
N SER A 290 32.25 -7.65 -27.77
CA SER A 290 32.90 -6.61 -28.58
C SER A 290 34.40 -6.80 -28.51
N ALA A 291 35.12 -6.46 -29.58
CA ALA A 291 36.57 -6.53 -29.62
C ALA A 291 37.24 -5.35 -28.92
N ASP A 292 36.56 -4.20 -28.84
CA ASP A 292 37.15 -2.96 -28.29
C ASP A 292 36.45 -2.46 -27.02
N GLY A 293 35.36 -3.12 -26.60
CA GLY A 293 34.60 -2.75 -25.44
C GLY A 293 33.74 -1.49 -25.56
N SER A 294 33.71 -0.88 -26.74
CA SER A 294 32.97 0.37 -26.98
C SER A 294 32.01 0.29 -28.17
N THR A 295 32.39 -0.37 -29.23
CA THR A 295 31.62 -0.45 -30.49
C THR A 295 31.48 -1.90 -30.94
N GLY A 296 30.75 -2.14 -32.04
CA GLY A 296 30.69 -3.44 -32.71
C GLY A 296 30.10 -4.56 -31.83
N TRP A 297 29.16 -4.26 -30.97
CA TRP A 297 28.53 -5.24 -30.08
C TRP A 297 27.73 -6.26 -30.89
N THR A 298 27.99 -7.54 -30.67
CA THR A 298 27.32 -8.65 -31.34
C THR A 298 26.85 -9.66 -30.29
N ALA A 299 25.71 -10.29 -30.56
CA ALA A 299 25.15 -11.28 -29.61
C ALA A 299 26.12 -12.46 -29.43
N ALA A 300 26.38 -12.82 -28.19
CA ALA A 300 27.18 -13.98 -27.81
C ALA A 300 26.26 -15.13 -27.37
N THR A 301 26.69 -16.35 -27.63
CA THR A 301 25.90 -17.55 -27.28
C THR A 301 26.11 -17.90 -25.83
N VAL A 302 25.04 -17.83 -25.04
CA VAL A 302 25.04 -18.28 -23.66
C VAL A 302 24.73 -19.79 -23.65
N GLY A 303 25.69 -20.59 -23.22
CA GLY A 303 25.55 -22.04 -23.15
C GLY A 303 25.03 -22.52 -21.78
N SER A 304 25.29 -21.76 -20.72
CA SER A 304 24.85 -22.13 -19.38
C SER A 304 24.64 -20.91 -18.50
N THR A 305 23.80 -21.06 -17.49
CA THR A 305 23.55 -20.05 -16.44
C THR A 305 23.56 -20.74 -15.09
N SER A 306 24.30 -20.20 -14.12
CA SER A 306 24.37 -20.76 -12.78
C SER A 306 24.48 -19.65 -11.73
N GLY A 307 24.16 -19.99 -10.48
CA GLY A 307 24.26 -19.08 -9.34
C GLY A 307 22.97 -18.34 -9.01
N THR A 308 22.93 -17.77 -7.83
CA THR A 308 21.76 -17.00 -7.35
C THR A 308 22.15 -15.61 -6.86
N THR A 309 23.19 -15.46 -6.08
CA THR A 309 23.73 -14.16 -5.63
C THR A 309 24.80 -13.63 -6.60
N THR A 310 25.65 -14.51 -7.07
CA THR A 310 26.56 -14.26 -8.18
C THR A 310 26.11 -15.15 -9.32
N ILE A 311 25.76 -14.53 -10.44
CA ILE A 311 25.33 -15.23 -11.65
C ILE A 311 26.58 -15.46 -12.50
N THR A 312 26.73 -16.65 -13.01
CA THR A 312 27.80 -16.99 -13.97
C THR A 312 27.15 -17.49 -15.25
N LEU A 313 27.49 -16.84 -16.35
CA LEU A 313 27.05 -17.23 -17.70
C LEU A 313 28.23 -17.81 -18.46
N GLY A 314 28.10 -19.06 -18.90
CA GLY A 314 29.08 -19.71 -19.76
C GLY A 314 28.84 -19.32 -21.19
N ILE A 315 29.82 -18.71 -21.81
CA ILE A 315 29.77 -18.25 -23.21
C ILE A 315 30.53 -19.25 -24.08
N THR A 316 29.95 -19.58 -25.22
CA THR A 316 30.53 -20.54 -26.16
C THR A 316 30.57 -19.95 -27.60
N GLY A 317 31.33 -20.58 -28.48
CA GLY A 317 31.39 -20.19 -29.88
C GLY A 317 32.29 -18.97 -30.17
N LEU A 318 33.22 -18.69 -29.26
CA LEU A 318 34.19 -17.60 -29.46
C LEU A 318 35.26 -18.05 -30.42
N THR A 319 35.96 -17.09 -31.06
CA THR A 319 37.10 -17.36 -31.96
C THR A 319 38.37 -17.46 -31.12
N THR A 320 39.22 -18.43 -31.44
CA THR A 320 40.52 -18.62 -30.77
C THR A 320 41.46 -17.43 -31.00
N ALA A 321 42.34 -17.20 -30.04
CA ALA A 321 43.36 -16.13 -30.06
C ALA A 321 42.76 -14.74 -30.34
N THR A 322 41.54 -14.49 -29.82
CA THR A 322 40.79 -13.24 -30.10
C THR A 322 40.43 -12.57 -28.75
N SER A 323 40.57 -11.25 -28.74
CA SER A 323 40.22 -10.44 -27.53
C SER A 323 38.74 -10.08 -27.52
N TYR A 324 38.14 -10.16 -26.33
CA TYR A 324 36.71 -9.87 -26.11
C TYR A 324 36.47 -9.08 -24.84
N TYR A 325 35.51 -8.19 -24.93
CA TYR A 325 34.80 -7.57 -23.82
C TYR A 325 33.35 -8.02 -23.90
N PHE A 326 32.68 -8.06 -22.77
CA PHE A 326 31.28 -8.49 -22.68
C PHE A 326 30.44 -7.48 -21.94
N ARG A 327 29.14 -7.43 -22.27
CA ARG A 327 28.12 -6.75 -21.46
C ARG A 327 26.89 -7.65 -21.42
N VAL A 328 26.19 -7.55 -20.31
CA VAL A 328 25.02 -8.40 -20.01
C VAL A 328 23.77 -7.54 -19.99
N THR A 329 22.74 -7.95 -20.70
CA THR A 329 21.39 -7.38 -20.57
C THR A 329 20.54 -8.35 -19.76
N ALA A 330 19.95 -7.85 -18.67
CA ALA A 330 18.93 -8.56 -17.91
C ALA A 330 17.55 -8.05 -18.36
N THR A 331 16.62 -8.97 -18.57
CA THR A 331 15.22 -8.64 -18.93
C THR A 331 14.29 -9.36 -17.96
N ASP A 332 13.39 -8.64 -17.34
CA ASP A 332 12.45 -9.23 -16.38
C ASP A 332 11.16 -9.69 -17.06
N ASN A 333 10.27 -10.29 -16.27
CA ASN A 333 9.01 -10.86 -16.75
C ASN A 333 8.06 -9.83 -17.38
N VAL A 334 8.22 -8.55 -17.06
CA VAL A 334 7.39 -7.47 -17.63
C VAL A 334 8.14 -6.68 -18.71
N ALA A 335 9.22 -7.27 -19.23
CA ALA A 335 10.04 -6.73 -20.33
C ALA A 335 10.80 -5.44 -19.95
N THR A 336 11.03 -5.18 -18.65
CA THR A 336 11.97 -4.14 -18.23
C THR A 336 13.39 -4.64 -18.45
N THR A 337 14.26 -3.81 -19.00
CA THR A 337 15.65 -4.21 -19.31
C THR A 337 16.65 -3.37 -18.52
N ALA A 338 17.75 -3.98 -18.14
CA ALA A 338 18.91 -3.31 -17.56
C ALA A 338 20.18 -3.81 -18.23
N LEU A 339 21.13 -2.90 -18.42
CA LEU A 339 22.41 -3.21 -19.05
C LEU A 339 23.53 -3.08 -18.03
N SER A 340 24.42 -4.08 -17.98
CA SER A 340 25.59 -4.05 -17.09
C SER A 340 26.67 -3.09 -17.60
N ARG A 341 27.64 -2.83 -16.76
CA ARG A 341 28.92 -2.25 -17.24
C ARG A 341 29.64 -3.27 -18.12
N VAL A 342 30.64 -2.78 -18.84
CA VAL A 342 31.49 -3.62 -19.70
C VAL A 342 32.48 -4.39 -18.82
N SER A 343 32.71 -5.66 -19.13
CA SER A 343 33.65 -6.53 -18.40
C SER A 343 35.11 -6.11 -18.58
N ASN A 344 35.99 -6.75 -17.85
CA ASN A 344 37.40 -6.75 -18.20
C ASN A 344 37.61 -7.44 -19.58
N MET A 345 38.73 -7.11 -20.24
CA MET A 345 39.13 -7.81 -21.47
C MET A 345 39.65 -9.21 -21.13
N ILE A 346 39.31 -10.17 -21.98
CA ILE A 346 39.94 -11.49 -22.01
C ILE A 346 40.44 -11.77 -23.41
N THR A 347 41.38 -12.73 -23.53
CA THR A 347 41.82 -13.26 -24.85
C THR A 347 41.65 -14.77 -24.75
N THR A 348 40.95 -15.35 -25.74
CA THR A 348 40.82 -16.81 -25.85
C THR A 348 42.16 -17.45 -26.23
N ASP A 349 42.41 -18.68 -25.80
CA ASP A 349 43.65 -19.39 -26.01
C ASP A 349 43.85 -19.79 -27.50
#